data_55567282f2510d176746706084417958
#
_entry.id   55567282f2510d176746706084417958
#
_cell.length_a   1.000
_cell.length_b   1.000
_cell.length_c   1.000
_cell.angle_alpha   90.00
_cell.angle_beta   90.00
_cell.angle_gamma   90.00
#
_symmetry.space_group_name_H-M   'P 1'
#
loop_
_entity.id
_entity.type
_entity.pdbx_description
1 polymer ?
#
loop_
_entity_poly.entity_id
_entity_poly.type
_entity_poly.pdbx_seq_one_letter_code
_entity_poly.pdbx_strand_id
1 'polypeptide(L)'
;MVTREIHIIEPLLEKIKISLLGLFEKNRLQKALSLYGTEEDFKSLSEMLKKARDNKKTMTLIDFTPIMSLGTKTRLNKLIEMYQDYPFIAITKKGTVLQHLKDLDSIPVAICEEDYTISNFFLPDETETNLLRYCKSLKGKNFLTLHSEWVNKNLSTIVPKSIRKPPKGQRYVRLPDDTWANVWIDVKSILTNSETSFFIAYQIGYLLTEGYSRDIIEEGFIVGNNIAYILASFLQQIFDDKKIIIIDHMGPYPSLSRTKLLGLNEKLREGKFIIVEDVISTGRELDLLYLLIFLSGSEVERAVSFLNLEVASPVVFDPKKVLTLCNPTLIIRNYKRLLKYGAKRIEK
;
A
#
# COMPACT_ATOMS: atom_id res chain seq x y z
N MET A 1 -28.89 -7.43 11.72
CA MET A 1 -27.87 -8.23 11.04
C MET A 1 -26.51 -7.68 11.45
N VAL A 2 -25.76 -8.33 12.34
CA VAL A 2 -24.43 -7.84 12.73
C VAL A 2 -23.50 -8.11 11.55
N THR A 3 -23.19 -7.08 10.79
CA THR A 3 -22.12 -7.15 9.77
C THR A 3 -20.81 -7.43 10.50
N ARG A 4 -20.28 -8.63 10.37
CA ARG A 4 -18.95 -8.93 10.89
C ARG A 4 -17.93 -8.07 10.16
N GLU A 5 -17.02 -7.49 10.89
CA GLU A 5 -15.90 -6.77 10.30
C GLU A 5 -14.99 -7.74 9.56
N ILE A 6 -14.48 -7.31 8.41
CA ILE A 6 -13.52 -8.06 7.63
C ILE A 6 -12.12 -7.78 8.16
N HIS A 7 -11.36 -8.83 8.40
CA HIS A 7 -9.93 -8.78 8.68
C HIS A 7 -9.19 -9.50 7.56
N ILE A 8 -8.22 -8.84 6.94
CA ILE A 8 -7.43 -9.42 5.86
C ILE A 8 -6.04 -9.76 6.39
N ILE A 9 -5.60 -10.99 6.14
CA ILE A 9 -4.23 -11.44 6.38
C ILE A 9 -3.54 -11.50 5.03
N GLU A 10 -2.36 -10.90 4.95
CA GLU A 10 -1.53 -10.79 3.75
C GLU A 10 -0.25 -11.63 3.91
N PRO A 11 -0.27 -12.92 3.52
CA PRO A 11 0.90 -13.79 3.67
C PRO A 11 2.13 -13.26 2.91
N LEU A 12 1.93 -12.60 1.76
CA LEU A 12 3.01 -11.98 0.99
C LEU A 12 3.70 -10.87 1.78
N LEU A 13 2.95 -9.99 2.47
CA LEU A 13 3.50 -8.93 3.31
C LEU A 13 4.41 -9.51 4.40
N GLU A 14 3.94 -10.53 5.12
CA GLU A 14 4.72 -11.15 6.20
C GLU A 14 5.96 -11.87 5.66
N LYS A 15 5.84 -12.54 4.53
CA LYS A 15 6.99 -13.20 3.91
C LYS A 15 8.06 -12.21 3.45
N ILE A 16 7.68 -11.07 2.85
CA ILE A 16 8.63 -10.03 2.47
C ILE A 16 9.31 -9.45 3.72
N LYS A 17 8.58 -9.21 4.82
CA LYS A 17 9.17 -8.77 6.09
C LYS A 17 10.24 -9.74 6.60
N ILE A 18 9.94 -11.04 6.61
CA ILE A 18 10.88 -12.08 7.01
C ILE A 18 12.12 -12.08 6.10
N SER A 19 11.92 -11.97 4.78
CA SER A 19 13.01 -11.92 3.81
C SER A 19 13.87 -10.66 3.93
N LEU A 20 13.30 -9.53 4.37
CA LEU A 20 14.04 -8.28 4.64
C LEU A 20 14.88 -8.37 5.92
N LEU A 21 14.40 -9.10 6.92
CA LEU A 21 15.13 -9.33 8.16
C LEU A 21 16.24 -10.36 7.98
N GLY A 22 16.06 -11.34 7.09
CA GLY A 22 17.07 -12.32 6.69
C GLY A 22 17.92 -11.77 5.56
N LEU A 23 18.94 -11.00 5.88
CA LEU A 23 19.92 -10.37 4.99
C LEU A 23 20.32 -11.24 3.78
N PHE A 24 20.24 -10.70 2.55
CA PHE A 24 20.95 -11.14 1.32
C PHE A 24 20.32 -12.12 0.33
N GLU A 25 19.02 -12.13 0.09
CA GLU A 25 18.50 -12.85 -1.08
C GLU A 25 18.13 -11.92 -2.24
N LYS A 26 18.85 -12.00 -3.38
CA LYS A 26 18.44 -11.43 -4.66
C LYS A 26 17.10 -12.03 -5.09
N ASN A 27 16.23 -11.23 -5.75
CA ASN A 27 14.90 -11.64 -6.24
C ASN A 27 13.86 -11.90 -5.13
N ARG A 28 13.70 -10.96 -4.23
CA ARG A 28 12.81 -11.08 -3.07
C ARG A 28 11.34 -11.22 -3.43
N LEU A 29 10.85 -10.45 -4.38
CA LEU A 29 9.45 -10.51 -4.79
C LEU A 29 9.13 -11.82 -5.51
N GLN A 30 9.96 -12.24 -6.47
CA GLN A 30 9.79 -13.51 -7.17
C GLN A 30 9.76 -14.71 -6.22
N LYS A 31 10.64 -14.72 -5.21
CA LYS A 31 10.66 -15.76 -4.16
C LYS A 31 9.48 -15.63 -3.20
N ALA A 32 9.04 -14.40 -2.91
CA ALA A 32 7.88 -14.15 -2.05
C ALA A 32 6.57 -14.57 -2.71
N LEU A 33 6.42 -14.41 -4.03
CA LEU A 33 5.25 -14.86 -4.78
C LEU A 33 5.07 -16.39 -4.76
N SER A 34 6.12 -17.13 -4.40
CA SER A 34 6.04 -18.55 -4.11
C SER A 34 6.08 -18.76 -2.61
N LEU A 35 4.97 -19.10 -1.98
CA LEU A 35 4.95 -19.55 -0.60
C LEU A 35 5.54 -20.96 -0.53
N TYR A 36 6.86 -21.07 -0.55
CA TYR A 36 7.55 -22.34 -0.29
C TYR A 36 7.54 -22.71 1.19
N GLY A 37 6.59 -22.14 1.96
CA GLY A 37 6.30 -22.46 3.33
C GLY A 37 7.53 -22.93 4.10
N THR A 38 8.39 -22.02 4.54
CA THR A 38 9.30 -22.37 5.61
C THR A 38 8.47 -22.59 6.87
N GLU A 39 9.03 -23.26 7.87
CA GLU A 39 8.35 -23.37 9.18
C GLU A 39 8.02 -21.98 9.75
N GLU A 40 8.86 -21.00 9.50
CA GLU A 40 8.69 -19.60 9.91
C GLU A 40 7.48 -18.93 9.22
N ASP A 41 7.26 -19.18 7.93
CA ASP A 41 6.08 -18.65 7.21
C ASP A 41 4.78 -19.13 7.86
N PHE A 42 4.71 -20.44 8.19
CA PHE A 42 3.52 -21.02 8.83
C PHE A 42 3.38 -20.59 10.28
N LYS A 43 4.49 -20.43 11.01
CA LYS A 43 4.47 -19.91 12.38
C LYS A 43 3.91 -18.49 12.40
N SER A 44 4.39 -17.64 11.50
CA SER A 44 3.90 -16.25 11.35
C SER A 44 2.42 -16.23 11.00
N LEU A 45 1.96 -17.00 10.02
CA LEU A 45 0.56 -17.10 9.65
C LEU A 45 -0.30 -17.61 10.82
N SER A 46 0.16 -18.61 11.55
CA SER A 46 -0.54 -19.13 12.74
C SER A 46 -0.69 -18.06 13.83
N GLU A 47 0.35 -17.26 14.10
CA GLU A 47 0.28 -16.16 15.06
C GLU A 47 -0.72 -15.08 14.64
N MET A 48 -0.79 -14.76 13.34
CA MET A 48 -1.75 -13.81 12.80
C MET A 48 -3.18 -14.33 12.94
N LEU A 49 -3.42 -15.60 12.66
CA LEU A 49 -4.73 -16.24 12.84
C LEU A 49 -5.14 -16.28 14.32
N LYS A 50 -4.21 -16.56 15.24
CA LYS A 50 -4.45 -16.45 16.68
C LYS A 50 -4.92 -15.07 17.09
N LYS A 51 -4.23 -14.02 16.64
CA LYS A 51 -4.63 -12.63 16.92
C LYS A 51 -6.01 -12.30 16.33
N ALA A 52 -6.32 -12.81 15.13
CA ALA A 52 -7.63 -12.63 14.50
C ALA A 52 -8.76 -13.35 15.27
N ARG A 53 -8.50 -14.55 15.83
CA ARG A 53 -9.46 -15.34 16.62
C ARG A 53 -9.96 -14.61 17.86
N ASP A 54 -9.09 -13.88 18.55
CA ASP A 54 -9.46 -13.17 19.79
C ASP A 54 -10.53 -12.11 19.51
N ASN A 55 -10.72 -11.73 18.25
CA ASN A 55 -11.76 -10.83 17.81
C ASN A 55 -12.94 -11.58 17.18
N LYS A 56 -13.82 -12.16 18.02
CA LYS A 56 -15.00 -12.94 17.61
C LYS A 56 -15.99 -12.21 16.66
N LYS A 57 -15.82 -10.90 16.45
CA LYS A 57 -16.67 -10.08 15.55
C LYS A 57 -16.13 -9.99 14.14
N THR A 58 -14.93 -10.47 13.88
CA THR A 58 -14.28 -10.37 12.57
C THR A 58 -14.39 -11.68 11.80
N MET A 59 -14.49 -11.57 10.48
CA MET A 59 -14.28 -12.66 9.53
C MET A 59 -12.89 -12.53 8.94
N THR A 60 -12.11 -13.59 9.02
CA THR A 60 -10.74 -13.59 8.51
C THR A 60 -10.73 -14.04 7.06
N LEU A 61 -10.14 -13.22 6.20
CA LEU A 61 -9.82 -13.53 4.81
C LEU A 61 -8.30 -13.64 4.69
N ILE A 62 -7.80 -14.67 4.00
CA ILE A 62 -6.38 -14.77 3.67
C ILE A 62 -6.21 -14.48 2.20
N ASP A 63 -5.42 -13.46 1.88
CA ASP A 63 -5.16 -13.03 0.51
C ASP A 63 -4.03 -13.85 -0.13
N PHE A 64 -4.41 -14.81 -0.96
CA PHE A 64 -3.51 -15.56 -1.83
C PHE A 64 -3.50 -15.03 -3.27
N THR A 65 -4.17 -13.90 -3.57
CA THR A 65 -4.23 -13.40 -4.95
C THR A 65 -2.86 -13.07 -5.54
N PRO A 66 -1.86 -12.59 -4.75
CA PRO A 66 -0.52 -12.35 -5.26
C PRO A 66 0.39 -13.58 -5.20
N ILE A 67 -0.08 -14.72 -4.71
CA ILE A 67 0.74 -15.92 -4.50
C ILE A 67 0.64 -16.83 -5.73
N MET A 68 1.79 -17.27 -6.23
CA MET A 68 1.86 -18.13 -7.41
C MET A 68 1.88 -19.62 -7.08
N SER A 69 2.38 -20.01 -5.89
CA SER A 69 2.51 -21.41 -5.49
C SER A 69 2.46 -21.57 -3.97
N LEU A 70 1.82 -22.64 -3.50
CA LEU A 70 1.72 -22.98 -2.06
C LEU A 70 2.72 -24.04 -1.59
N GLY A 71 3.60 -24.51 -2.46
CA GLY A 71 4.65 -25.46 -2.10
C GLY A 71 4.19 -26.93 -2.03
N THR A 72 4.72 -27.69 -1.07
CA THR A 72 4.55 -29.16 -1.01
C THR A 72 3.28 -29.62 -0.28
N LYS A 73 2.86 -30.86 -0.49
CA LYS A 73 1.70 -31.50 0.16
C LYS A 73 1.75 -31.39 1.69
N THR A 74 2.92 -31.53 2.30
CA THR A 74 3.08 -31.39 3.77
C THR A 74 2.66 -30.02 4.28
N ARG A 75 2.87 -28.97 3.50
CA ARG A 75 2.52 -27.60 3.86
C ARG A 75 1.04 -27.31 3.70
N LEU A 76 0.45 -27.94 2.70
CA LEU A 76 -1.02 -27.90 2.52
C LEU A 76 -1.71 -28.55 3.72
N ASN A 77 -1.21 -29.67 4.22
CA ASN A 77 -1.76 -30.30 5.43
C ASN A 77 -1.70 -29.36 6.65
N LYS A 78 -0.62 -28.59 6.80
CA LYS A 78 -0.54 -27.56 7.86
C LYS A 78 -1.63 -26.48 7.73
N LEU A 79 -2.02 -26.10 6.51
CA LEU A 79 -3.15 -25.17 6.32
C LEU A 79 -4.47 -25.78 6.79
N ILE A 80 -4.68 -27.09 6.55
CA ILE A 80 -5.88 -27.81 7.03
C ILE A 80 -5.92 -27.80 8.57
N GLU A 81 -4.79 -28.15 9.21
CA GLU A 81 -4.67 -28.13 10.68
C GLU A 81 -4.98 -26.73 11.24
N MET A 82 -4.42 -25.69 10.64
CA MET A 82 -4.70 -24.31 11.06
C MET A 82 -6.16 -23.90 10.85
N TYR A 83 -6.82 -24.39 9.79
CA TYR A 83 -8.23 -24.11 9.56
C TYR A 83 -9.13 -24.69 10.63
N GLN A 84 -8.85 -25.88 11.13
CA GLN A 84 -9.61 -26.51 12.23
C GLN A 84 -9.60 -25.64 13.48
N ASP A 85 -8.46 -25.01 13.78
CA ASP A 85 -8.31 -24.14 14.94
C ASP A 85 -8.83 -22.70 14.70
N TYR A 86 -8.65 -22.19 13.46
CA TYR A 86 -8.90 -20.79 13.10
C TYR A 86 -9.62 -20.69 11.76
N PRO A 87 -10.97 -20.73 11.73
CA PRO A 87 -11.72 -20.67 10.49
C PRO A 87 -11.44 -19.37 9.70
N PHE A 88 -11.11 -19.52 8.42
CA PHE A 88 -10.85 -18.43 7.49
C PHE A 88 -11.41 -18.75 6.09
N ILE A 89 -11.48 -17.75 5.22
CA ILE A 89 -11.74 -17.94 3.79
C ILE A 89 -10.46 -17.59 3.05
N ALA A 90 -9.94 -18.50 2.26
CA ALA A 90 -8.86 -18.23 1.33
C ALA A 90 -9.41 -17.49 0.11
N ILE A 91 -8.74 -16.41 -0.31
CA ILE A 91 -9.07 -15.68 -1.53
C ILE A 91 -7.93 -15.85 -2.51
N THR A 92 -8.24 -16.29 -3.73
CA THR A 92 -7.24 -16.49 -4.78
C THR A 92 -7.80 -16.22 -6.16
N LYS A 93 -6.93 -16.05 -7.15
CA LYS A 93 -7.27 -16.04 -8.58
C LYS A 93 -7.28 -17.46 -9.14
N LYS A 94 -7.84 -17.62 -10.35
CA LYS A 94 -7.73 -18.87 -11.10
C LYS A 94 -6.27 -19.19 -11.37
N GLY A 95 -5.85 -20.42 -11.14
CA GLY A 95 -4.47 -20.85 -11.35
C GLY A 95 -4.03 -21.99 -10.44
N THR A 96 -2.72 -22.19 -10.32
CA THR A 96 -2.12 -23.30 -9.56
C THR A 96 -2.49 -23.26 -8.08
N VAL A 97 -2.53 -22.07 -7.45
CA VAL A 97 -2.92 -21.93 -6.04
C VAL A 97 -4.36 -22.39 -5.81
N LEU A 98 -5.28 -22.02 -6.72
CA LEU A 98 -6.68 -22.47 -6.65
C LEU A 98 -6.77 -23.99 -6.70
N GLN A 99 -6.03 -24.64 -7.60
CA GLN A 99 -6.05 -26.10 -7.69
C GLN A 99 -5.55 -26.73 -6.40
N HIS A 100 -4.42 -26.25 -5.87
CA HIS A 100 -3.88 -26.75 -4.60
C HIS A 100 -4.85 -26.56 -3.44
N LEU A 101 -5.54 -25.41 -3.35
CA LEU A 101 -6.52 -25.15 -2.29
C LEU A 101 -7.77 -26.05 -2.44
N LYS A 102 -8.21 -26.32 -3.67
CA LYS A 102 -9.32 -27.25 -3.92
C LYS A 102 -8.99 -28.70 -3.54
N ASP A 103 -7.76 -29.12 -3.78
CA ASP A 103 -7.31 -30.49 -3.46
C ASP A 103 -7.31 -30.75 -1.93
N LEU A 104 -7.38 -29.69 -1.10
CA LEU A 104 -7.50 -29.83 0.35
C LEU A 104 -8.92 -30.24 0.80
N ASP A 105 -9.94 -29.90 0.04
CA ASP A 105 -11.37 -30.18 0.28
C ASP A 105 -11.88 -29.89 1.71
N SER A 106 -11.20 -28.99 2.41
CA SER A 106 -11.52 -28.65 3.82
C SER A 106 -11.52 -27.16 4.09
N ILE A 107 -11.05 -26.34 3.17
CA ILE A 107 -10.94 -24.88 3.31
C ILE A 107 -11.87 -24.18 2.33
N PRO A 108 -12.76 -23.27 2.79
CA PRO A 108 -13.54 -22.43 1.89
C PRO A 108 -12.65 -21.51 1.06
N VAL A 109 -12.83 -21.52 -0.25
CA VAL A 109 -12.03 -20.73 -1.19
C VAL A 109 -12.92 -19.80 -1.98
N ALA A 110 -12.67 -18.50 -1.90
CA ALA A 110 -13.26 -17.48 -2.75
C ALA A 110 -12.40 -17.30 -4.01
N ILE A 111 -13.06 -17.32 -5.16
CA ILE A 111 -12.40 -17.23 -6.46
C ILE A 111 -12.62 -15.82 -7.01
N CYS A 112 -11.53 -15.10 -7.24
CA CYS A 112 -11.53 -13.82 -7.93
C CYS A 112 -11.27 -13.99 -9.43
N GLU A 113 -12.00 -13.25 -10.24
CA GLU A 113 -11.71 -13.07 -11.67
C GLU A 113 -10.52 -12.12 -11.85
N GLU A 114 -10.13 -11.84 -13.09
CA GLU A 114 -9.01 -10.94 -13.40
C GLU A 114 -9.24 -9.51 -12.88
N ASP A 115 -10.50 -9.04 -12.90
CA ASP A 115 -10.92 -7.73 -12.39
C ASP A 115 -11.11 -7.72 -10.85
N TYR A 116 -10.68 -8.78 -10.16
CA TYR A 116 -10.86 -8.98 -8.72
C TYR A 116 -12.31 -9.09 -8.23
N THR A 117 -13.28 -9.30 -9.12
CA THR A 117 -14.65 -9.62 -8.70
C THR A 117 -14.70 -11.04 -8.14
N ILE A 118 -15.22 -11.20 -6.93
CA ILE A 118 -15.44 -12.50 -6.31
C ILE A 118 -16.61 -13.18 -7.03
N SER A 119 -16.32 -14.11 -7.93
CA SER A 119 -17.30 -14.72 -8.82
C SER A 119 -17.91 -15.98 -8.24
N ASN A 120 -17.12 -16.80 -7.56
CA ASN A 120 -17.54 -18.11 -7.10
C ASN A 120 -16.84 -18.52 -5.80
N PHE A 121 -17.35 -19.60 -5.19
CA PHE A 121 -16.78 -20.22 -4.00
C PHE A 121 -16.65 -21.72 -4.21
N PHE A 122 -15.53 -22.28 -3.79
CA PHE A 122 -15.40 -23.68 -3.49
C PHE A 122 -15.68 -23.86 -1.99
N LEU A 123 -16.66 -24.67 -1.64
CA LEU A 123 -17.11 -24.85 -0.27
C LEU A 123 -17.05 -26.35 0.06
N PRO A 124 -16.30 -26.75 1.09
CA PRO A 124 -16.34 -28.10 1.62
C PRO A 124 -17.76 -28.49 2.07
N ASP A 125 -18.09 -29.78 1.99
CA ASP A 125 -19.43 -30.28 2.34
C ASP A 125 -19.86 -29.95 3.78
N GLU A 126 -18.90 -29.92 4.71
CA GLU A 126 -19.14 -29.64 6.12
C GLU A 126 -19.05 -28.15 6.50
N THR A 127 -19.13 -27.23 5.51
CA THR A 127 -19.00 -25.80 5.77
C THR A 127 -20.11 -25.28 6.68
N GLU A 128 -19.75 -24.61 7.78
CA GLU A 128 -20.69 -24.04 8.75
C GLU A 128 -21.70 -23.06 8.09
N THR A 129 -22.96 -23.10 8.52
CA THR A 129 -24.04 -22.27 7.99
C THR A 129 -23.73 -20.77 8.05
N ASN A 130 -23.05 -20.30 9.10
CA ASN A 130 -22.66 -18.90 9.22
C ASN A 130 -21.62 -18.50 8.18
N LEU A 131 -20.67 -19.39 7.90
CA LEU A 131 -19.64 -19.19 6.90
C LEU A 131 -20.22 -19.17 5.49
N LEU A 132 -21.18 -20.07 5.21
CA LEU A 132 -21.95 -20.09 3.96
C LEU A 132 -22.70 -18.77 3.71
N ARG A 133 -23.38 -18.23 4.71
CA ARG A 133 -24.05 -16.92 4.61
C ARG A 133 -23.07 -15.81 4.29
N TYR A 134 -21.90 -15.87 4.90
CA TYR A 134 -20.86 -14.88 4.70
C TYR A 134 -20.28 -14.98 3.27
N CYS A 135 -19.94 -16.15 2.78
CA CYS A 135 -19.53 -16.37 1.40
C CYS A 135 -20.56 -15.80 0.40
N LYS A 136 -21.85 -16.08 0.63
CA LYS A 136 -22.93 -15.50 -0.19
C LYS A 136 -22.92 -13.97 -0.19
N SER A 137 -22.59 -13.34 0.93
CA SER A 137 -22.52 -11.88 1.05
C SER A 137 -21.31 -11.25 0.35
N LEU A 138 -20.29 -12.03 0.08
CA LEU A 138 -19.09 -11.61 -0.65
C LEU A 138 -19.23 -11.78 -2.16
N LYS A 139 -20.12 -12.65 -2.63
CA LYS A 139 -20.31 -12.91 -4.06
C LYS A 139 -20.68 -11.62 -4.81
N GLY A 140 -20.00 -11.36 -5.90
CA GLY A 140 -20.17 -10.16 -6.73
C GLY A 140 -19.48 -8.91 -6.18
N LYS A 141 -18.84 -8.97 -5.01
CA LYS A 141 -18.02 -7.86 -4.51
C LYS A 141 -16.65 -7.86 -5.17
N ASN A 142 -16.10 -6.68 -5.35
CA ASN A 142 -14.71 -6.53 -5.80
C ASN A 142 -13.77 -6.63 -4.60
N PHE A 143 -12.81 -7.54 -4.66
CA PHE A 143 -11.88 -7.79 -3.56
C PHE A 143 -10.94 -6.62 -3.29
N LEU A 144 -10.49 -5.90 -4.33
CA LEU A 144 -9.65 -4.71 -4.14
C LEU A 144 -10.37 -3.61 -3.35
N THR A 145 -11.69 -3.49 -3.54
CA THR A 145 -12.50 -2.56 -2.73
C THR A 145 -12.53 -2.98 -1.26
N LEU A 146 -12.76 -4.26 -0.98
CA LEU A 146 -12.75 -4.79 0.39
C LEU A 146 -11.36 -4.63 1.05
N HIS A 147 -10.31 -4.90 0.29
CA HIS A 147 -8.93 -4.73 0.72
C HIS A 147 -8.64 -3.25 1.04
N SER A 148 -9.02 -2.34 0.14
CA SER A 148 -8.87 -0.90 0.35
C SER A 148 -9.62 -0.39 1.58
N GLU A 149 -10.85 -0.86 1.83
CA GLU A 149 -11.61 -0.55 3.04
C GLU A 149 -10.88 -1.02 4.30
N TRP A 150 -10.31 -2.22 4.27
CA TRP A 150 -9.52 -2.76 5.38
C TRP A 150 -8.24 -1.95 5.61
N VAL A 151 -7.51 -1.58 4.55
CA VAL A 151 -6.32 -0.70 4.63
C VAL A 151 -6.69 0.64 5.25
N ASN A 152 -7.75 1.29 4.76
CA ASN A 152 -8.24 2.56 5.28
C ASN A 152 -8.60 2.47 6.77
N LYS A 153 -9.18 1.35 7.21
CA LYS A 153 -9.47 1.11 8.62
C LYS A 153 -8.19 1.05 9.46
N ASN A 154 -7.16 0.33 9.00
CA ASN A 154 -5.86 0.30 9.68
C ASN A 154 -5.24 1.70 9.74
N LEU A 155 -5.22 2.43 8.63
CA LEU A 155 -4.71 3.80 8.58
C LEU A 155 -5.52 4.76 9.48
N SER A 156 -6.81 4.51 9.69
CA SER A 156 -7.65 5.29 10.60
C SER A 156 -7.23 5.21 12.06
N THR A 157 -6.41 4.24 12.42
CA THR A 157 -5.81 4.12 13.77
C THR A 157 -4.45 4.82 13.87
N ILE A 158 -3.76 4.98 12.75
CA ILE A 158 -2.39 5.51 12.65
C ILE A 158 -2.43 7.03 12.42
N VAL A 159 -3.09 7.46 11.35
CA VAL A 159 -3.05 8.86 10.88
C VAL A 159 -3.58 9.86 11.90
N PRO A 160 -4.71 9.62 12.63
CA PRO A 160 -5.21 10.58 13.62
C PRO A 160 -4.24 10.85 14.77
N LYS A 161 -3.42 9.88 15.16
CA LYS A 161 -2.41 10.04 16.23
C LYS A 161 -1.28 11.00 15.83
N SER A 162 -1.10 11.22 14.55
CA SER A 162 -0.06 12.08 13.98
C SER A 162 -0.57 13.47 13.63
N ILE A 163 -1.81 13.81 13.95
CA ILE A 163 -2.33 15.16 13.79
C ILE A 163 -1.68 16.07 14.82
N ARG A 164 -1.11 17.16 14.33
CA ARG A 164 -0.48 18.21 15.14
C ARG A 164 -1.24 19.52 15.00
N LYS A 165 -1.18 20.32 16.06
CA LYS A 165 -1.71 21.67 16.12
C LYS A 165 -0.56 22.68 16.23
N PRO A 166 -0.75 23.92 15.79
CA PRO A 166 0.22 25.00 16.02
C PRO A 166 0.58 25.14 17.51
N PRO A 167 1.79 25.60 17.81
CA PRO A 167 2.20 25.89 19.17
C PRO A 167 1.23 26.85 19.87
N LYS A 168 1.19 26.79 21.23
CA LYS A 168 0.31 27.67 22.03
C LYS A 168 0.58 29.13 21.67
N GLY A 169 -0.47 29.86 21.38
CA GLY A 169 -0.41 31.28 20.97
C GLY A 169 -0.35 31.51 19.45
N GLN A 170 -0.13 30.46 18.66
CA GLN A 170 -0.19 30.56 17.20
C GLN A 170 -1.49 29.95 16.69
N ARG A 171 -2.11 30.60 15.70
CA ARG A 171 -3.34 30.13 15.06
C ARG A 171 -3.05 29.20 13.88
N TYR A 172 -1.93 29.40 13.22
CA TYR A 172 -1.50 28.66 12.02
C TYR A 172 -0.02 28.38 12.08
N VAL A 173 0.41 27.35 11.38
CA VAL A 173 1.79 27.01 11.08
C VAL A 173 2.01 27.07 9.57
N ARG A 174 3.17 27.56 9.14
CA ARG A 174 3.58 27.53 7.73
C ARG A 174 4.13 26.14 7.39
N LEU A 175 3.58 25.52 6.38
CA LEU A 175 4.04 24.23 5.86
C LEU A 175 5.17 24.44 4.82
N PRO A 176 5.93 23.39 4.49
CA PRO A 176 7.03 23.48 3.52
C PRO A 176 6.62 23.97 2.12
N ASP A 177 5.38 23.75 1.74
CA ASP A 177 4.78 24.17 0.46
C ASP A 177 4.25 25.61 0.48
N ASP A 178 4.60 26.39 1.51
CA ASP A 178 4.14 27.78 1.74
C ASP A 178 2.66 27.92 2.07
N THR A 179 1.95 26.84 2.32
CA THR A 179 0.58 26.91 2.82
C THR A 179 0.55 27.13 4.33
N TRP A 180 -0.54 27.72 4.83
CA TRP A 180 -0.76 27.93 6.24
C TRP A 180 -1.87 27.00 6.73
N ALA A 181 -1.56 26.20 7.73
CA ALA A 181 -2.49 25.20 8.28
C ALA A 181 -2.71 25.41 9.77
N ASN A 182 -3.95 25.23 10.23
CA ASN A 182 -4.27 25.19 11.67
C ASN A 182 -4.12 23.80 12.28
N VAL A 183 -3.96 22.79 11.45
CA VAL A 183 -3.55 21.42 11.81
C VAL A 183 -2.77 20.83 10.64
N TRP A 184 -1.85 19.92 10.93
CA TRP A 184 -1.17 19.15 9.88
C TRP A 184 -0.97 17.71 10.35
N ILE A 185 -0.72 16.82 9.39
CA ILE A 185 -0.36 15.44 9.67
C ILE A 185 1.16 15.35 9.68
N ASP A 186 1.72 14.93 10.80
CA ASP A 186 3.15 14.70 10.95
C ASP A 186 3.54 13.36 10.32
N VAL A 187 3.67 13.36 8.99
CA VAL A 187 3.99 12.15 8.20
C VAL A 187 5.36 11.60 8.58
N LYS A 188 6.31 12.48 8.94
CA LYS A 188 7.62 12.04 9.41
C LYS A 188 7.50 11.13 10.62
N SER A 189 6.63 11.45 11.59
CA SER A 189 6.43 10.60 12.77
C SER A 189 5.80 9.24 12.44
N ILE A 190 4.98 9.17 11.38
CA ILE A 190 4.40 7.92 10.88
C ILE A 190 5.49 7.06 10.23
N LEU A 191 6.26 7.66 9.33
CA LEU A 191 7.24 6.95 8.50
C LEU A 191 8.57 6.66 9.20
N THR A 192 8.82 7.20 10.39
CA THR A 192 9.96 6.80 11.22
C THR A 192 9.74 5.47 11.95
N ASN A 193 8.50 5.00 12.05
CA ASN A 193 8.23 3.64 12.54
C ASN A 193 8.36 2.65 11.38
N SER A 194 9.34 1.75 11.47
CA SER A 194 9.69 0.83 10.38
C SER A 194 8.55 -0.12 9.98
N GLU A 195 7.78 -0.65 10.92
CA GLU A 195 6.64 -1.52 10.62
C GLU A 195 5.54 -0.77 9.87
N THR A 196 5.23 0.44 10.31
CA THR A 196 4.22 1.30 9.68
C THR A 196 4.68 1.72 8.29
N SER A 197 5.95 2.13 8.14
CA SER A 197 6.51 2.51 6.84
C SER A 197 6.50 1.35 5.86
N PHE A 198 6.88 0.17 6.32
CA PHE A 198 6.87 -1.02 5.49
C PHE A 198 5.45 -1.40 5.08
N PHE A 199 4.48 -1.38 6.00
CA PHE A 199 3.08 -1.60 5.68
C PHE A 199 2.57 -0.60 4.62
N ILE A 200 2.85 0.70 4.81
CA ILE A 200 2.45 1.75 3.85
C ILE A 200 3.09 1.52 2.49
N ALA A 201 4.40 1.26 2.44
CA ALA A 201 5.11 0.99 1.19
C ALA A 201 4.60 -0.27 0.49
N TYR A 202 4.30 -1.34 1.23
CA TYR A 202 3.69 -2.55 0.70
C TYR A 202 2.33 -2.26 0.06
N GLN A 203 1.48 -1.49 0.74
CA GLN A 203 0.16 -1.13 0.22
C GLN A 203 0.25 -0.21 -1.01
N ILE A 204 1.23 0.69 -1.06
CA ILE A 204 1.52 1.48 -2.27
C ILE A 204 1.97 0.57 -3.41
N GLY A 205 2.86 -0.39 -3.13
CA GLY A 205 3.26 -1.39 -4.11
C GLY A 205 2.10 -2.24 -4.62
N TYR A 206 1.20 -2.62 -3.72
CA TYR A 206 -0.03 -3.35 -4.06
C TYR A 206 -0.93 -2.54 -5.00
N LEU A 207 -1.09 -1.23 -4.75
CA LEU A 207 -1.83 -0.32 -5.63
C LEU A 207 -1.16 -0.17 -6.99
N LEU A 208 0.16 -0.01 -7.03
CA LEU A 208 0.93 0.15 -8.26
C LEU A 208 0.76 -1.03 -9.20
N THR A 209 0.72 -2.23 -8.66
CA THR A 209 0.69 -3.47 -9.43
C THR A 209 -0.69 -4.10 -9.48
N GLU A 210 -1.73 -3.39 -9.04
CA GLU A 210 -3.10 -3.92 -8.96
C GLU A 210 -3.12 -5.30 -8.26
N GLY A 211 -2.52 -5.37 -7.07
CA GLY A 211 -2.39 -6.61 -6.32
C GLY A 211 -1.23 -7.49 -6.75
N TYR A 212 -0.13 -6.92 -7.20
CA TYR A 212 1.07 -7.59 -7.70
C TYR A 212 0.83 -8.49 -8.93
N SER A 213 -0.19 -8.16 -9.74
CA SER A 213 -0.53 -8.95 -10.93
C SER A 213 0.23 -8.56 -12.19
N ARG A 214 1.01 -7.46 -12.19
CA ARG A 214 1.71 -6.93 -13.36
C ARG A 214 3.12 -6.47 -13.03
N ASP A 215 4.04 -6.69 -13.96
CA ASP A 215 5.38 -6.08 -13.95
C ASP A 215 5.27 -4.66 -14.52
N ILE A 216 5.09 -3.66 -13.66
CA ILE A 216 4.81 -2.29 -14.09
C ILE A 216 6.03 -1.39 -13.95
N ILE A 217 6.96 -1.70 -13.03
CA ILE A 217 8.08 -0.81 -12.73
C ILE A 217 9.25 -1.14 -13.64
N GLU A 218 9.47 -0.30 -14.68
CA GLU A 218 10.55 -0.52 -15.62
C GLU A 218 11.90 -0.08 -15.05
N GLU A 219 12.08 1.21 -14.72
CA GLU A 219 13.39 1.77 -14.35
C GLU A 219 13.57 1.98 -12.84
N GLY A 220 12.60 2.64 -12.21
CA GLY A 220 12.72 2.92 -10.79
C GLY A 220 11.85 4.06 -10.27
N PHE A 221 12.30 4.64 -9.16
CA PHE A 221 11.57 5.62 -8.39
C PHE A 221 12.28 6.96 -8.38
N ILE A 222 11.51 8.04 -8.43
CA ILE A 222 12.01 9.41 -8.25
C ILE A 222 11.33 10.01 -7.03
N VAL A 223 12.11 10.68 -6.20
CA VAL A 223 11.64 11.33 -4.96
C VAL A 223 12.13 12.77 -4.87
N GLY A 224 11.28 13.67 -4.41
CA GLY A 224 11.57 15.09 -4.22
C GLY A 224 12.07 15.45 -2.83
N ASN A 225 11.93 14.55 -1.84
CA ASN A 225 12.28 14.82 -0.47
C ASN A 225 12.74 13.58 0.31
N ASN A 226 13.37 13.81 1.47
CA ASN A 226 13.94 12.74 2.28
C ASN A 226 12.89 11.83 2.96
N ILE A 227 11.66 12.30 3.14
CA ILE A 227 10.60 11.49 3.77
C ILE A 227 10.01 10.54 2.75
N ALA A 228 9.75 11.00 1.51
CA ALA A 228 9.37 10.15 0.39
C ALA A 228 10.45 9.10 0.08
N TYR A 229 11.73 9.42 0.29
CA TYR A 229 12.83 8.47 0.15
C TYR A 229 12.69 7.24 1.04
N ILE A 230 12.14 7.38 2.25
CA ILE A 230 11.90 6.24 3.14
C ILE A 230 10.94 5.24 2.46
N LEU A 231 9.85 5.74 1.89
CA LEU A 231 8.89 4.90 1.16
C LEU A 231 9.52 4.27 -0.08
N ALA A 232 10.23 5.06 -0.89
CA ALA A 232 10.91 4.58 -2.08
C ALA A 232 11.95 3.50 -1.75
N SER A 233 12.65 3.61 -0.62
CA SER A 233 13.62 2.61 -0.16
C SER A 233 12.97 1.26 0.15
N PHE A 234 11.79 1.26 0.77
CA PHE A 234 11.04 0.03 0.98
C PHE A 234 10.47 -0.53 -0.33
N LEU A 235 9.95 0.34 -1.21
CA LEU A 235 9.49 -0.06 -2.54
C LEU A 235 10.62 -0.66 -3.36
N GLN A 236 11.82 -0.06 -3.33
CA GLN A 236 13.00 -0.61 -3.97
C GLN A 236 13.29 -2.04 -3.52
N GLN A 237 13.19 -2.28 -2.21
CA GLN A 237 13.42 -3.61 -1.65
C GLN A 237 12.32 -4.61 -2.04
N ILE A 238 11.07 -4.15 -2.18
CA ILE A 238 9.96 -4.98 -2.65
C ILE A 238 10.11 -5.34 -4.12
N PHE A 239 10.58 -4.40 -4.97
CA PHE A 239 10.67 -4.51 -6.43
C PHE A 239 12.10 -4.75 -6.94
N ASP A 240 12.85 -5.63 -6.31
CA ASP A 240 14.16 -6.11 -6.79
C ASP A 240 15.19 -5.01 -7.09
N ASP A 241 15.45 -4.17 -6.08
CA ASP A 241 16.52 -3.17 -6.11
C ASP A 241 16.43 -2.19 -7.30
N LYS A 242 15.21 -1.79 -7.67
CA LYS A 242 14.98 -0.74 -8.65
C LYS A 242 15.70 0.55 -8.26
N LYS A 243 16.14 1.30 -9.25
CA LYS A 243 16.88 2.56 -9.07
C LYS A 243 16.04 3.58 -8.28
N ILE A 244 16.67 4.30 -7.33
CA ILE A 244 16.07 5.48 -6.70
C ILE A 244 16.89 6.70 -7.10
N ILE A 245 16.21 7.73 -7.62
CA ILE A 245 16.80 9.02 -7.96
C ILE A 245 16.21 10.05 -7.02
N ILE A 246 17.08 10.69 -6.23
CA ILE A 246 16.70 11.79 -5.36
C ILE A 246 16.94 13.08 -6.12
N ILE A 247 15.87 13.84 -6.33
CA ILE A 247 15.94 15.20 -6.82
C ILE A 247 15.86 16.09 -5.58
N ASP A 248 17.02 16.64 -5.18
CA ASP A 248 17.15 17.47 -3.97
C ASP A 248 15.95 18.37 -3.73
N HIS A 249 15.54 18.45 -2.47
CA HIS A 249 14.38 19.21 -2.01
C HIS A 249 14.31 20.59 -2.67
N MET A 250 13.31 20.72 -3.50
CA MET A 250 13.17 21.89 -4.36
C MET A 250 12.55 23.08 -3.63
N GLY A 251 12.20 22.93 -2.36
CA GLY A 251 11.62 23.98 -1.54
C GLY A 251 10.50 24.77 -2.23
N PRO A 252 9.89 25.74 -1.56
CA PRO A 252 8.85 26.56 -2.15
C PRO A 252 9.36 27.47 -3.31
N TYR A 253 10.65 27.64 -3.41
CA TYR A 253 11.32 28.44 -4.46
C TYR A 253 12.51 27.67 -5.05
N PRO A 254 12.27 26.74 -5.96
CA PRO A 254 13.34 25.95 -6.53
C PRO A 254 14.26 26.85 -7.37
N SER A 255 15.46 27.09 -6.89
CA SER A 255 16.53 27.62 -7.71
C SER A 255 17.10 26.48 -8.55
N LEU A 256 16.54 26.25 -9.72
CA LEU A 256 17.09 25.32 -10.69
C LEU A 256 18.42 25.90 -11.18
N SER A 257 19.51 25.53 -10.56
CA SER A 257 20.80 25.81 -11.14
C SER A 257 21.00 24.93 -12.38
N ARG A 258 21.55 25.52 -13.46
CA ARG A 258 21.88 24.80 -14.69
C ARG A 258 22.71 23.55 -14.43
N THR A 259 23.54 23.57 -13.40
CA THR A 259 24.39 22.45 -12.96
C THR A 259 23.58 21.28 -12.43
N LYS A 260 22.48 21.54 -11.68
CA LYS A 260 21.57 20.49 -11.18
C LYS A 260 20.83 19.82 -12.33
N LEU A 261 20.38 20.58 -13.33
CA LEU A 261 19.72 20.05 -14.54
C LEU A 261 20.65 19.15 -15.36
N LEU A 262 21.92 19.56 -15.57
CA LEU A 262 22.89 18.77 -16.30
C LEU A 262 23.21 17.44 -15.62
N GLY A 263 23.38 17.44 -14.29
CA GLY A 263 23.60 16.21 -13.54
C GLY A 263 22.38 15.29 -13.47
N LEU A 264 21.16 15.82 -13.62
CA LEU A 264 19.93 15.06 -13.71
C LEU A 264 19.79 14.36 -15.07
N ASN A 265 20.13 15.03 -16.16
CA ASN A 265 20.04 14.47 -17.51
C ASN A 265 20.87 13.18 -17.66
N GLU A 266 22.02 13.08 -17.01
CA GLU A 266 22.84 11.85 -17.02
C GLU A 266 22.18 10.70 -16.25
N LYS A 267 21.46 11.01 -15.17
CA LYS A 267 20.80 10.02 -14.30
C LYS A 267 19.46 9.56 -14.86
N LEU A 268 18.76 10.42 -15.60
CA LEU A 268 17.39 10.23 -16.06
C LEU A 268 17.28 9.79 -17.52
N ARG A 269 18.38 9.50 -18.21
CA ARG A 269 18.35 9.19 -19.66
C ARG A 269 17.33 8.10 -19.99
N GLU A 270 16.36 8.48 -20.85
CA GLU A 270 15.44 7.61 -21.60
C GLU A 270 14.76 6.50 -20.81
N GLY A 271 14.34 6.79 -19.56
CA GLY A 271 13.69 5.81 -18.72
C GLY A 271 12.24 6.15 -18.41
N LYS A 272 11.47 5.16 -17.95
CA LYS A 272 10.14 5.32 -17.37
C LYS A 272 10.21 5.18 -15.86
N PHE A 273 9.72 6.19 -15.16
CA PHE A 273 9.85 6.31 -13.72
C PHE A 273 8.50 6.47 -13.04
N ILE A 274 8.48 6.10 -11.76
CA ILE A 274 7.38 6.36 -10.84
C ILE A 274 7.83 7.44 -9.86
N ILE A 275 7.05 8.52 -9.73
CA ILE A 275 7.27 9.52 -8.68
C ILE A 275 6.67 8.99 -7.38
N VAL A 276 7.45 9.06 -6.29
CA VAL A 276 6.99 8.69 -4.94
C VAL A 276 6.97 9.93 -4.06
N GLU A 277 5.80 10.23 -3.50
CA GLU A 277 5.57 11.34 -2.60
C GLU A 277 5.09 10.83 -1.24
N ASP A 278 5.48 11.48 -0.16
CA ASP A 278 4.90 11.22 1.16
C ASP A 278 3.54 11.89 1.30
N VAL A 279 3.42 13.15 0.85
CA VAL A 279 2.19 13.94 0.90
C VAL A 279 2.04 14.76 -0.38
N ILE A 280 0.92 14.63 -1.04
CA ILE A 280 0.49 15.58 -2.07
C ILE A 280 -0.47 16.58 -1.40
N SER A 281 -0.06 17.85 -1.31
CA SER A 281 -0.88 18.94 -0.78
C SER A 281 -1.46 19.79 -1.91
N THR A 282 -0.61 20.58 -2.56
CA THR A 282 -0.98 21.45 -3.67
C THR A 282 -0.63 20.89 -5.04
N GLY A 283 0.11 19.79 -5.10
CA GLY A 283 0.60 19.20 -6.34
C GLY A 283 1.80 19.92 -6.99
N ARG A 284 2.27 21.02 -6.42
CA ARG A 284 3.38 21.80 -7.01
C ARG A 284 4.69 21.04 -7.08
N GLU A 285 5.04 20.29 -6.05
CA GLU A 285 6.27 19.47 -6.04
C GLU A 285 6.19 18.42 -7.12
N LEU A 286 5.04 17.75 -7.24
CA LEU A 286 4.77 16.77 -8.28
C LEU A 286 4.89 17.36 -9.68
N ASP A 287 4.29 18.55 -9.92
CA ASP A 287 4.39 19.24 -11.23
C ASP A 287 5.85 19.58 -11.57
N LEU A 288 6.63 20.03 -10.59
CA LEU A 288 8.04 20.35 -10.78
C LEU A 288 8.88 19.10 -11.09
N LEU A 289 8.70 18.02 -10.35
CA LEU A 289 9.39 16.76 -10.59
C LEU A 289 9.06 16.23 -12.00
N TYR A 290 7.78 16.26 -12.34
CA TYR A 290 7.32 15.85 -13.67
C TYR A 290 7.98 16.68 -14.78
N LEU A 291 7.99 18.02 -14.68
CA LEU A 291 8.61 18.88 -15.67
C LEU A 291 10.11 18.63 -15.81
N LEU A 292 10.82 18.39 -14.72
CA LEU A 292 12.24 18.06 -14.74
C LEU A 292 12.53 16.75 -15.46
N ILE A 293 11.72 15.73 -15.18
CA ILE A 293 11.85 14.42 -15.81
C ILE A 293 11.53 14.52 -17.30
N PHE A 294 10.46 15.23 -17.65
CA PHE A 294 10.08 15.47 -19.05
C PHE A 294 11.18 16.22 -19.82
N LEU A 295 11.76 17.29 -19.24
CA LEU A 295 12.86 18.04 -19.84
C LEU A 295 14.15 17.22 -20.00
N SER A 296 14.33 16.16 -19.23
CA SER A 296 15.45 15.23 -19.38
C SER A 296 15.25 14.16 -20.46
N GLY A 297 14.11 14.17 -21.14
CA GLY A 297 13.76 13.17 -22.16
C GLY A 297 13.24 11.85 -21.61
N SER A 298 12.89 11.81 -20.33
CA SER A 298 12.33 10.64 -19.66
C SER A 298 10.81 10.76 -19.43
N GLU A 299 10.17 9.65 -19.15
CA GLU A 299 8.72 9.58 -18.93
C GLU A 299 8.37 9.31 -17.47
N VAL A 300 7.26 9.89 -17.02
CA VAL A 300 6.61 9.52 -15.77
C VAL A 300 5.39 8.68 -16.08
N GLU A 301 5.42 7.44 -15.65
CA GLU A 301 4.30 6.53 -15.84
C GLU A 301 3.17 6.84 -14.87
N ARG A 302 3.50 6.94 -13.59
CA ARG A 302 2.57 7.23 -12.49
C ARG A 302 3.25 8.04 -11.39
N ALA A 303 2.43 8.65 -10.55
CA ALA A 303 2.85 9.16 -9.26
C ALA A 303 2.11 8.41 -8.16
N VAL A 304 2.80 8.10 -7.06
CA VAL A 304 2.19 7.47 -5.90
C VAL A 304 2.44 8.30 -4.66
N SER A 305 1.45 8.36 -3.77
CA SER A 305 1.61 9.05 -2.50
C SER A 305 1.00 8.27 -1.34
N PHE A 306 1.55 8.49 -0.16
CA PHE A 306 0.92 8.00 1.06
C PHE A 306 -0.36 8.79 1.35
N LEU A 307 -0.28 10.11 1.34
CA LEU A 307 -1.41 11.00 1.62
C LEU A 307 -1.66 11.97 0.47
N ASN A 308 -2.94 12.22 0.18
CA ASN A 308 -3.34 13.35 -0.64
C ASN A 308 -4.31 14.24 0.16
N LEU A 309 -3.89 15.46 0.45
CA LEU A 309 -4.66 16.41 1.25
C LEU A 309 -5.76 17.12 0.45
N GLU A 310 -5.79 16.94 -0.87
CA GLU A 310 -6.78 17.54 -1.80
C GLU A 310 -6.93 19.07 -1.64
N VAL A 311 -5.84 19.76 -1.32
CA VAL A 311 -5.83 21.23 -1.22
C VAL A 311 -5.96 21.84 -2.60
N ALA A 312 -5.19 21.31 -3.56
CA ALA A 312 -5.26 21.58 -4.98
C ALA A 312 -4.86 20.33 -5.75
N SER A 313 -5.18 20.30 -7.04
CA SER A 313 -4.70 19.27 -7.96
C SER A 313 -3.44 19.74 -8.66
N PRO A 314 -2.53 18.83 -9.07
CA PRO A 314 -1.45 19.17 -9.98
C PRO A 314 -2.03 19.80 -11.26
N VAL A 315 -1.30 20.76 -11.81
CA VAL A 315 -1.74 21.54 -13.00
C VAL A 315 -1.17 20.95 -14.27
N VAL A 316 0.05 20.42 -14.20
CA VAL A 316 0.80 19.93 -15.36
C VAL A 316 0.76 18.40 -15.42
N PHE A 317 0.96 17.74 -14.31
CA PHE A 317 0.88 16.28 -14.23
C PHE A 317 -0.59 15.81 -14.25
N ASP A 318 -0.87 14.78 -15.07
CA ASP A 318 -2.23 14.22 -15.17
C ASP A 318 -2.71 13.65 -13.81
N PRO A 319 -3.73 14.24 -13.17
CA PRO A 319 -4.24 13.76 -11.89
C PRO A 319 -4.72 12.32 -11.92
N LYS A 320 -5.13 11.79 -13.08
CA LYS A 320 -5.57 10.39 -13.25
C LYS A 320 -4.44 9.39 -13.10
N LYS A 321 -3.21 9.83 -13.27
CA LYS A 321 -2.00 9.02 -13.05
C LYS A 321 -1.50 9.03 -11.61
N VAL A 322 -2.18 9.76 -10.71
CA VAL A 322 -1.86 9.81 -9.28
C VAL A 322 -2.61 8.72 -8.54
N LEU A 323 -1.87 7.82 -7.91
CA LEU A 323 -2.41 6.82 -6.99
C LEU A 323 -2.11 7.23 -5.56
N THR A 324 -3.13 7.27 -4.73
CA THR A 324 -2.99 7.67 -3.32
C THR A 324 -3.48 6.55 -2.41
N LEU A 325 -2.66 6.18 -1.45
CA LEU A 325 -3.02 5.14 -0.49
C LEU A 325 -4.09 5.64 0.50
N CYS A 326 -3.96 6.87 0.95
CA CYS A 326 -4.81 7.41 2.00
C CYS A 326 -5.30 8.82 1.66
N ASN A 327 -6.62 8.97 1.63
CA ASN A 327 -7.25 10.28 1.64
C ASN A 327 -7.71 10.59 3.08
N PRO A 328 -7.13 11.58 3.76
CA PRO A 328 -7.49 11.90 5.14
C PRO A 328 -8.97 12.24 5.35
N THR A 329 -9.66 12.70 4.32
CA THR A 329 -11.11 12.99 4.40
C THR A 329 -11.95 11.75 4.63
N LEU A 330 -11.47 10.57 4.20
CA LEU A 330 -12.14 9.29 4.39
C LEU A 330 -11.88 8.71 5.79
N ILE A 331 -10.73 9.04 6.38
CA ILE A 331 -10.25 8.45 7.63
C ILE A 331 -10.58 9.34 8.83
N ILE A 332 -10.46 10.67 8.68
CA ILE A 332 -10.64 11.63 9.76
C ILE A 332 -11.97 12.32 9.59
N ARG A 333 -12.93 11.98 10.46
CA ARG A 333 -14.24 12.64 10.48
C ARG A 333 -14.09 14.15 10.61
N ASN A 334 -14.70 14.90 9.67
CA ASN A 334 -14.62 16.35 9.59
C ASN A 334 -13.23 16.94 9.25
N TYR A 335 -12.33 16.15 8.63
CA TYR A 335 -11.00 16.61 8.26
C TYR A 335 -11.02 17.95 7.49
N LYS A 336 -11.90 18.11 6.50
CA LYS A 336 -12.07 19.38 5.75
C LYS A 336 -12.44 20.57 6.64
N ARG A 337 -13.11 20.34 7.77
CA ARG A 337 -13.39 21.39 8.76
C ARG A 337 -12.20 21.71 9.64
N LEU A 338 -11.32 20.73 9.85
CA LEU A 338 -10.08 20.90 10.61
C LEU A 338 -9.02 21.63 9.79
N LEU A 339 -8.95 21.36 8.48
CA LEU A 339 -8.06 22.04 7.56
C LEU A 339 -8.69 23.35 7.06
N LYS A 340 -8.53 24.43 7.79
CA LYS A 340 -8.76 25.76 7.27
C LYS A 340 -7.48 26.28 6.64
N TYR A 341 -7.25 25.98 5.40
CA TYR A 341 -6.17 26.62 4.64
C TYR A 341 -6.52 28.09 4.43
N GLY A 342 -5.84 28.94 5.16
CA GLY A 342 -5.92 30.37 4.97
C GLY A 342 -4.86 30.79 3.95
N ALA A 343 -5.21 30.85 2.66
CA ALA A 343 -4.49 31.71 1.73
C ALA A 343 -4.73 33.17 2.13
N LYS A 344 -4.18 33.64 3.23
CA LYS A 344 -4.00 35.06 3.46
C LYS A 344 -2.63 35.40 2.83
N ARG A 345 -2.67 36.01 1.64
CA ARG A 345 -1.66 37.01 1.30
C ARG A 345 -1.61 37.95 2.49
N ILE A 346 -0.50 37.93 3.18
CA ILE A 346 -0.16 39.02 4.10
C ILE A 346 0.13 40.17 3.15
N GLU A 347 -0.85 41.05 2.96
CA GLU A 347 -0.58 42.37 2.45
C GLU A 347 0.42 43.01 3.45
N LYS A 348 1.56 43.38 2.89
CA LYS A 348 2.62 44.13 3.62
C LYS A 348 2.08 45.48 4.04
#